data_ee45b8392cf649aae1a601c268ccb11b
#
_entry.id   ee45b8392cf649aae1a601c268ccb11b
#
_cell.length_a   1.000
_cell.length_b   1.000
_cell.length_c   1.000
_cell.angle_alpha   90.00
_cell.angle_beta   90.00
_cell.angle_gamma   90.00
#
_symmetry.space_group_name_H-M   'P 1'
#
loop_
_entity.id
_entity.type
_entity.pdbx_description
1 polymer ?
#
loop_
_entity_poly.entity_id
_entity_poly.type
_entity_poly.pdbx_seq_one_letter_code
_entity_poly.pdbx_strand_id
1 'polypeptide(L)'
;MIDSQAFVTTPDGRRLRTFAGGPVGTGALVVLEAGLGASGLYWGRVHRMLAERVRVVAYDRAGYGESAPDAEPRTLDRLADDLAAVVDAQSFSRLVLVGHSWGGPIIRRLAARRVAAGEVVDGLVLVDQSDEHAALYFRPSTRRVFAASAAVLEPAARFGVLRRQLRGLVEGMDAREAKRVLDASTTPTAARAAAAEQRLVASELAGLRSRPPLLGLTPIRVISGMLETRTDRTRLPLIEAHRATAARHPGAVHVPAKQSGHLVPTTEPELVAMEALSLLDLAGGPVFEAG
;
A
#
# COMPACT_ATOMS: atom_id res chain seq x y z
N MET A 1 15.25 11.38 3.41
CA MET A 1 14.53 11.56 2.14
C MET A 1 14.80 10.35 1.26
N ILE A 2 13.82 9.85 0.52
CA ILE A 2 14.06 8.79 -0.48
C ILE A 2 14.68 9.47 -1.70
N ASP A 3 15.99 9.34 -1.89
CA ASP A 3 16.75 10.05 -2.95
C ASP A 3 17.24 9.12 -4.07
N SER A 4 17.41 7.82 -3.79
CA SER A 4 17.79 6.85 -4.82
C SER A 4 16.56 6.42 -5.60
N GLN A 5 16.51 6.76 -6.88
CA GLN A 5 15.46 6.33 -7.81
C GLN A 5 16.06 5.53 -8.96
N ALA A 6 15.30 4.52 -9.38
CA ALA A 6 15.62 3.69 -10.53
C ALA A 6 14.31 3.35 -11.27
N PHE A 7 14.42 2.60 -12.35
CA PHE A 7 13.27 2.11 -13.09
C PHE A 7 13.34 0.60 -13.25
N VAL A 8 12.22 -0.05 -13.04
CA VAL A 8 12.01 -1.46 -13.38
C VAL A 8 11.16 -1.51 -14.65
N THR A 9 11.54 -2.38 -15.59
CA THR A 9 10.76 -2.62 -16.80
C THR A 9 9.86 -3.83 -16.58
N THR A 10 8.57 -3.65 -16.77
CA THR A 10 7.58 -4.73 -16.73
C THR A 10 7.68 -5.64 -17.97
N PRO A 11 7.14 -6.86 -17.94
CA PRO A 11 7.18 -7.77 -19.10
C PRO A 11 6.56 -7.20 -20.37
N ASP A 12 5.61 -6.27 -20.27
CA ASP A 12 4.98 -5.57 -21.38
C ASP A 12 5.70 -4.26 -21.77
N GLY A 13 6.89 -4.00 -21.21
CA GLY A 13 7.78 -2.92 -21.61
C GLY A 13 7.51 -1.57 -20.92
N ARG A 14 6.56 -1.46 -19.98
CA ARG A 14 6.34 -0.25 -19.20
C ARG A 14 7.47 -0.06 -18.19
N ARG A 15 7.81 1.18 -17.90
CA ARG A 15 8.80 1.54 -16.89
C ARG A 15 8.11 2.01 -15.62
N LEU A 16 8.38 1.37 -14.49
CA LEU A 16 7.90 1.75 -13.17
C LEU A 16 9.04 2.37 -12.37
N ARG A 17 8.82 3.58 -11.84
CA ARG A 17 9.79 4.26 -10.99
C ARG A 17 9.83 3.60 -9.61
N THR A 18 11.02 3.26 -9.18
CA THR A 18 11.29 2.64 -7.87
C THR A 18 12.19 3.50 -7.02
N PHE A 19 12.07 3.35 -5.71
CA PHE A 19 12.83 4.03 -4.68
C PHE A 19 13.40 2.97 -3.75
N ALA A 20 14.68 2.74 -3.86
CA ALA A 20 15.36 1.70 -3.09
C ALA A 20 16.24 2.30 -2.01
N GLY A 21 16.34 1.62 -0.87
CA GLY A 21 17.21 2.00 0.25
C GLY A 21 17.69 0.79 1.02
N GLY A 22 18.58 1.05 1.99
CA GLY A 22 19.08 0.04 2.92
C GLY A 22 20.25 -0.80 2.38
N PRO A 23 20.82 -1.64 3.27
CA PRO A 23 21.99 -2.43 2.95
C PRO A 23 21.72 -3.46 1.86
N VAL A 24 22.69 -3.65 0.97
CA VAL A 24 22.69 -4.69 -0.05
C VAL A 24 23.33 -5.95 0.56
N GLY A 25 22.79 -7.14 0.21
CA GLY A 25 23.40 -8.42 0.64
C GLY A 25 22.88 -8.98 1.96
N THR A 26 21.89 -8.34 2.62
CA THR A 26 21.25 -8.92 3.82
C THR A 26 20.37 -10.13 3.51
N GLY A 27 20.07 -10.37 2.26
CA GLY A 27 19.14 -11.41 1.82
C GLY A 27 17.67 -11.09 2.08
N ALA A 28 17.35 -10.08 2.90
CA ALA A 28 15.98 -9.68 3.21
C ALA A 28 15.55 -8.46 2.39
N LEU A 29 14.31 -8.50 1.91
CA LEU A 29 13.66 -7.44 1.13
C LEU A 29 12.31 -7.08 1.75
N VAL A 30 12.06 -5.80 1.91
CA VAL A 30 10.72 -5.26 2.19
C VAL A 30 10.24 -4.44 1.00
N VAL A 31 9.04 -4.74 0.47
CA VAL A 31 8.44 -3.94 -0.62
C VAL A 31 7.18 -3.25 -0.11
N LEU A 32 7.07 -1.96 -0.40
CA LEU A 32 6.02 -1.08 0.09
C LEU A 32 5.04 -0.73 -1.04
N GLU A 33 3.79 -1.15 -0.89
CA GLU A 33 2.68 -0.91 -1.82
C GLU A 33 1.75 0.18 -1.29
N ALA A 34 1.66 1.31 -2.01
CA ALA A 34 0.88 2.47 -1.58
C ALA A 34 -0.64 2.27 -1.73
N GLY A 35 -1.40 3.10 -1.03
CA GLY A 35 -2.86 3.16 -1.18
C GLY A 35 -3.31 3.78 -2.51
N LEU A 36 -4.61 3.77 -2.75
CA LEU A 36 -5.22 4.39 -3.93
C LEU A 36 -4.95 5.90 -3.95
N GLY A 37 -4.50 6.41 -5.07
CA GLY A 37 -4.22 7.84 -5.25
C GLY A 37 -2.85 8.30 -4.72
N ALA A 38 -2.05 7.41 -4.14
CA ALA A 38 -0.76 7.76 -3.55
C ALA A 38 0.43 7.26 -4.39
N SER A 39 1.45 8.12 -4.54
CA SER A 39 2.78 7.77 -5.02
C SER A 39 3.53 6.93 -3.97
N GLY A 40 4.47 6.09 -4.40
CA GLY A 40 5.38 5.36 -3.50
C GLY A 40 6.21 6.27 -2.57
N LEU A 41 6.40 7.54 -2.93
CA LEU A 41 7.05 8.53 -2.08
C LEU A 41 6.31 8.78 -0.76
N TYR A 42 5.02 8.44 -0.69
CA TYR A 42 4.20 8.49 0.52
C TYR A 42 4.81 7.69 1.69
N TRP A 43 5.55 6.63 1.40
CA TRP A 43 6.19 5.77 2.38
C TRP A 43 7.45 6.37 3.03
N GLY A 44 7.82 7.63 2.72
CA GLY A 44 9.10 8.23 3.06
C GLY A 44 9.62 7.98 4.48
N ARG A 45 8.76 8.10 5.51
CA ARG A 45 9.15 7.85 6.91
C ARG A 45 9.39 6.38 7.19
N VAL A 46 8.46 5.50 6.84
CA VAL A 46 8.58 4.04 7.00
C VAL A 46 9.79 3.52 6.21
N HIS A 47 9.96 3.99 4.97
CA HIS A 47 11.08 3.59 4.12
C HIS A 47 12.44 3.90 4.76
N ARG A 48 12.62 5.10 5.33
CA ARG A 48 13.88 5.46 6.00
C ARG A 48 14.18 4.54 7.18
N MET A 49 13.20 4.28 8.03
CA MET A 49 13.35 3.41 9.20
C MET A 49 13.74 1.98 8.80
N LEU A 50 13.08 1.44 7.78
CA LEU A 50 13.40 0.10 7.26
C LEU A 50 14.78 0.08 6.61
N ALA A 51 15.17 1.14 5.89
CA ALA A 51 16.44 1.25 5.20
C ALA A 51 17.66 1.23 6.15
N GLU A 52 17.48 1.48 7.44
CA GLU A 52 18.54 1.33 8.45
C GLU A 52 18.92 -0.14 8.71
N ARG A 53 18.03 -1.07 8.41
CA ARG A 53 18.13 -2.47 8.79
C ARG A 53 18.09 -3.46 7.62
N VAL A 54 17.33 -3.14 6.59
CA VAL A 54 16.99 -4.08 5.53
C VAL A 54 16.89 -3.38 4.18
N ARG A 55 17.09 -4.14 3.10
CA ARG A 55 16.77 -3.64 1.75
C ARG A 55 15.28 -3.36 1.66
N VAL A 56 14.93 -2.14 1.29
CA VAL A 56 13.54 -1.69 1.13
C VAL A 56 13.33 -1.06 -0.23
N VAL A 57 12.18 -1.34 -0.83
CA VAL A 57 11.77 -0.75 -2.11
C VAL A 57 10.34 -0.25 -2.00
N ALA A 58 10.13 1.02 -2.30
CA ALA A 58 8.82 1.58 -2.65
C ALA A 58 8.79 1.87 -4.15
N TYR A 59 7.61 2.05 -4.74
CA TYR A 59 7.51 2.36 -6.16
C TYR A 59 6.25 3.15 -6.48
N ASP A 60 6.28 3.84 -7.61
CA ASP A 60 5.10 4.46 -8.19
C ASP A 60 4.41 3.47 -9.10
N ARG A 61 3.14 3.15 -8.81
CA ARG A 61 2.33 2.37 -9.75
C ARG A 61 2.23 3.06 -11.10
N ALA A 62 1.92 2.31 -12.13
CA ALA A 62 1.75 2.83 -13.48
C ALA A 62 0.81 4.05 -13.50
N GLY A 63 1.27 5.13 -14.13
CA GLY A 63 0.59 6.42 -14.22
C GLY A 63 0.86 7.39 -13.07
N TYR A 64 1.50 6.97 -11.97
CA TYR A 64 1.91 7.85 -10.90
C TYR A 64 3.36 8.33 -11.10
N GLY A 65 3.63 9.55 -10.64
CA GLY A 65 4.96 10.14 -10.73
C GLY A 65 5.55 10.08 -12.14
N GLU A 66 6.70 9.40 -12.26
CA GLU A 66 7.39 9.19 -13.55
C GLU A 66 7.21 7.77 -14.11
N SER A 67 6.36 6.96 -13.49
CA SER A 67 6.00 5.64 -14.02
C SER A 67 5.15 5.78 -15.28
N ALA A 68 5.44 4.94 -16.28
CA ALA A 68 4.68 4.90 -17.52
C ALA A 68 3.19 4.64 -17.23
N PRO A 69 2.27 5.26 -17.96
CA PRO A 69 0.86 4.96 -17.82
C PRO A 69 0.54 3.54 -18.33
N ASP A 70 -0.59 3.01 -17.86
CA ASP A 70 -1.13 1.74 -18.31
C ASP A 70 -2.47 1.97 -19.02
N ALA A 71 -2.64 1.40 -20.20
CA ALA A 71 -3.88 1.47 -20.96
C ALA A 71 -4.86 0.34 -20.63
N GLU A 72 -4.35 -0.74 -19.99
CA GLU A 72 -5.15 -1.89 -19.62
C GLU A 72 -6.01 -1.63 -18.38
N PRO A 73 -7.11 -2.40 -18.18
CA PRO A 73 -7.91 -2.31 -16.98
C PRO A 73 -7.08 -2.54 -15.71
N ARG A 74 -7.22 -1.65 -14.74
CA ARG A 74 -6.46 -1.65 -13.48
C ARG A 74 -7.03 -2.69 -12.49
N THR A 75 -7.17 -3.94 -12.93
CA THR A 75 -7.63 -5.06 -12.09
C THR A 75 -6.61 -5.37 -11.00
N LEU A 76 -7.05 -6.07 -9.96
CA LEU A 76 -6.15 -6.50 -8.89
C LEU A 76 -5.03 -7.42 -9.42
N ASP A 77 -5.33 -8.24 -10.42
CA ASP A 77 -4.35 -9.08 -11.10
C ASP A 77 -3.29 -8.23 -11.83
N ARG A 78 -3.71 -7.20 -12.56
CA ARG A 78 -2.81 -6.29 -13.29
C ARG A 78 -1.90 -5.51 -12.34
N LEU A 79 -2.44 -5.05 -11.20
CA LEU A 79 -1.66 -4.36 -10.18
C LEU A 79 -0.65 -5.31 -9.50
N ALA A 80 -1.03 -6.56 -9.28
CA ALA A 80 -0.14 -7.58 -8.75
C ALA A 80 0.96 -7.99 -9.75
N ASP A 81 0.71 -7.93 -11.07
CA ASP A 81 1.74 -8.14 -12.10
C ASP A 81 2.80 -7.02 -12.05
N ASP A 82 2.36 -5.76 -11.90
CA ASP A 82 3.28 -4.61 -11.75
C ASP A 82 4.14 -4.77 -10.49
N LEU A 83 3.53 -5.14 -9.36
CA LEU A 83 4.24 -5.40 -8.11
C LEU A 83 5.20 -6.60 -8.23
N ALA A 84 4.80 -7.66 -8.93
CA ALA A 84 5.68 -8.82 -9.20
C ALA A 84 6.93 -8.37 -9.95
N ALA A 85 6.80 -7.57 -11.01
CA ALA A 85 7.95 -7.06 -11.76
C ALA A 85 8.91 -6.24 -10.86
N VAL A 86 8.38 -5.46 -9.92
CA VAL A 86 9.21 -4.71 -8.96
C VAL A 86 9.95 -5.65 -8.00
N VAL A 87 9.28 -6.66 -7.47
CA VAL A 87 9.86 -7.68 -6.56
C VAL A 87 10.92 -8.49 -7.29
N ASP A 88 10.61 -9.02 -8.48
CA ASP A 88 11.48 -9.94 -9.24
C ASP A 88 12.74 -9.25 -9.79
N ALA A 89 12.73 -7.92 -9.89
CA ALA A 89 13.91 -7.12 -10.21
C ALA A 89 14.90 -6.99 -9.04
N GLN A 90 14.58 -7.52 -7.85
CA GLN A 90 15.46 -7.47 -6.67
C GLN A 90 16.05 -8.85 -6.38
N SER A 91 17.23 -8.86 -5.78
CA SER A 91 17.85 -10.09 -5.25
C SER A 91 17.52 -10.22 -3.76
N PHE A 92 16.88 -11.32 -3.37
CA PHE A 92 16.51 -11.59 -1.99
C PHE A 92 16.37 -13.11 -1.74
N SER A 93 16.39 -13.51 -0.48
CA SER A 93 16.04 -14.84 0.00
C SER A 93 14.88 -14.84 0.98
N ARG A 94 14.53 -13.65 1.51
CA ARG A 94 13.39 -13.41 2.41
C ARG A 94 12.60 -12.20 1.93
N LEU A 95 11.28 -12.31 1.90
CA LEU A 95 10.39 -11.28 1.36
C LEU A 95 9.27 -10.93 2.34
N VAL A 96 9.18 -9.66 2.71
CA VAL A 96 8.02 -9.08 3.38
C VAL A 96 7.37 -8.04 2.48
N LEU A 97 6.05 -8.14 2.32
CA LEU A 97 5.24 -7.17 1.58
C LEU A 97 4.42 -6.34 2.55
N VAL A 98 4.47 -5.02 2.40
CA VAL A 98 3.72 -4.05 3.22
C VAL A 98 2.76 -3.29 2.31
N GLY A 99 1.46 -3.34 2.60
CA GLY A 99 0.45 -2.67 1.76
C GLY A 99 -0.49 -1.81 2.58
N HIS A 100 -0.62 -0.53 2.21
CA HIS A 100 -1.55 0.40 2.83
C HIS A 100 -2.86 0.50 2.04
N SER A 101 -4.00 0.50 2.73
CA SER A 101 -5.30 0.73 2.10
C SER A 101 -5.53 -0.21 0.91
N TRP A 102 -5.69 0.31 -0.32
CA TRP A 102 -5.81 -0.49 -1.53
C TRP A 102 -4.57 -1.35 -1.84
N GLY A 103 -3.39 -0.98 -1.33
CA GLY A 103 -2.17 -1.80 -1.41
C GLY A 103 -2.27 -3.13 -0.68
N GLY A 104 -3.08 -3.25 0.36
CA GLY A 104 -3.29 -4.51 1.08
C GLY A 104 -3.84 -5.65 0.20
N PRO A 105 -4.96 -5.49 -0.50
CA PRO A 105 -5.43 -6.42 -1.52
C PRO A 105 -4.39 -6.79 -2.59
N ILE A 106 -3.60 -5.82 -3.05
CA ILE A 106 -2.58 -6.03 -4.09
C ILE A 106 -1.49 -6.98 -3.59
N ILE A 107 -0.91 -6.71 -2.41
CA ILE A 107 0.13 -7.59 -1.86
C ILE A 107 -0.39 -8.97 -1.52
N ARG A 108 -1.63 -9.10 -1.05
CA ARG A 108 -2.27 -10.40 -0.80
C ARG A 108 -2.46 -11.19 -2.09
N ARG A 109 -2.79 -10.51 -3.20
CA ARG A 109 -2.93 -11.14 -4.51
C ARG A 109 -1.59 -11.67 -5.02
N LEU A 110 -0.52 -10.90 -4.92
CA LEU A 110 0.82 -11.34 -5.27
C LEU A 110 1.28 -12.51 -4.37
N ALA A 111 1.13 -12.37 -3.05
CA ALA A 111 1.54 -13.41 -2.11
C ALA A 111 0.85 -14.75 -2.39
N ALA A 112 -0.46 -14.74 -2.67
CA ALA A 112 -1.19 -15.97 -3.01
C ALA A 112 -0.67 -16.63 -4.28
N ARG A 113 -0.25 -15.86 -5.29
CA ARG A 113 0.36 -16.41 -6.52
C ARG A 113 1.72 -17.03 -6.24
N ARG A 114 2.56 -16.36 -5.43
CA ARG A 114 3.88 -16.90 -5.04
C ARG A 114 3.74 -18.19 -4.24
N VAL A 115 2.85 -18.21 -3.26
CA VAL A 115 2.57 -19.43 -2.47
C VAL A 115 2.06 -20.56 -3.37
N ALA A 116 1.19 -20.28 -4.34
CA ALA A 116 0.71 -21.28 -5.30
C ALA A 116 1.83 -21.79 -6.23
N ALA A 117 2.86 -20.99 -6.49
CA ALA A 117 4.06 -21.37 -7.23
C ALA A 117 5.11 -22.10 -6.35
N GLY A 118 4.84 -22.32 -5.06
CA GLY A 118 5.77 -22.93 -4.12
C GLY A 118 6.84 -22.00 -3.57
N GLU A 119 6.70 -20.69 -3.78
CA GLU A 119 7.62 -19.69 -3.26
C GLU A 119 7.23 -19.26 -1.85
N VAL A 120 8.22 -18.88 -1.05
CA VAL A 120 8.02 -18.41 0.32
C VAL A 120 7.84 -16.89 0.33
N VAL A 121 6.80 -16.43 1.04
CA VAL A 121 6.62 -15.04 1.44
C VAL A 121 6.73 -15.02 2.96
N ASP A 122 7.77 -14.37 3.50
CA ASP A 122 8.10 -14.38 4.93
C ASP A 122 7.11 -13.58 5.77
N GLY A 123 6.35 -12.68 5.16
CA GLY A 123 5.25 -12.02 5.84
C GLY A 123 4.53 -10.95 5.06
N LEU A 124 3.34 -10.63 5.54
CA LEU A 124 2.50 -9.52 5.04
C LEU A 124 2.19 -8.55 6.17
N VAL A 125 2.31 -7.24 5.88
CA VAL A 125 1.81 -6.18 6.76
C VAL A 125 0.69 -5.44 6.04
N LEU A 126 -0.53 -5.65 6.49
CA LEU A 126 -1.76 -5.07 5.95
C LEU A 126 -2.09 -3.82 6.76
N VAL A 127 -1.71 -2.65 6.26
CA VAL A 127 -1.82 -1.38 6.97
C VAL A 127 -3.13 -0.71 6.61
N ASP A 128 -4.09 -0.74 7.53
CA ASP A 128 -5.44 -0.17 7.39
C ASP A 128 -6.05 -0.44 6.00
N GLN A 129 -5.98 -1.69 5.58
CA GLN A 129 -6.29 -2.13 4.23
C GLN A 129 -7.74 -1.92 3.83
N SER A 130 -7.99 -1.78 2.53
CA SER A 130 -9.32 -2.03 1.97
C SER A 130 -9.65 -3.50 2.13
N ASP A 131 -10.76 -3.82 2.81
CA ASP A 131 -11.05 -5.18 3.25
C ASP A 131 -12.38 -5.70 2.70
N GLU A 132 -12.38 -6.89 2.13
CA GLU A 132 -13.55 -7.55 1.55
C GLU A 132 -14.64 -7.90 2.57
N HIS A 133 -14.34 -7.87 3.87
CA HIS A 133 -15.32 -8.08 4.94
C HIS A 133 -16.00 -6.78 5.36
N ALA A 134 -15.51 -5.62 4.91
CA ALA A 134 -16.14 -4.34 5.18
C ALA A 134 -17.36 -4.12 4.28
N ALA A 135 -18.56 -4.30 4.83
CA ALA A 135 -19.84 -4.17 4.11
C ALA A 135 -20.01 -2.80 3.42
N LEU A 136 -19.29 -1.77 3.90
CA LEU A 136 -19.36 -0.42 3.37
C LEU A 136 -19.02 -0.34 1.87
N TYR A 137 -18.08 -1.15 1.36
CA TYR A 137 -17.67 -1.15 -0.05
C TYR A 137 -18.78 -1.66 -1.00
N PHE A 138 -19.73 -2.44 -0.48
CA PHE A 138 -20.79 -3.07 -1.27
C PHE A 138 -22.11 -2.29 -1.26
N ARG A 139 -22.20 -1.22 -0.44
CA ARG A 139 -23.40 -0.37 -0.39
C ARG A 139 -23.60 0.36 -1.72
N PRO A 140 -24.83 0.41 -2.27
CA PRO A 140 -25.11 1.15 -3.50
C PRO A 140 -24.69 2.62 -3.43
N SER A 141 -24.86 3.25 -2.26
CA SER A 141 -24.41 4.63 -2.02
C SER A 141 -22.89 4.80 -2.18
N THR A 142 -22.09 3.91 -1.58
CA THR A 142 -20.63 3.95 -1.71
C THR A 142 -20.19 3.76 -3.15
N ARG A 143 -20.80 2.81 -3.86
CA ARG A 143 -20.49 2.57 -5.29
C ARG A 143 -20.82 3.79 -6.16
N ARG A 144 -21.94 4.48 -5.89
CA ARG A 144 -22.29 5.73 -6.58
C ARG A 144 -21.28 6.85 -6.28
N VAL A 145 -20.91 7.02 -5.01
CA VAL A 145 -19.87 8.00 -4.61
C VAL A 145 -18.55 7.70 -5.28
N PHE A 146 -18.10 6.43 -5.32
CA PHE A 146 -16.85 6.04 -6.00
C PHE A 146 -16.91 6.34 -7.50
N ALA A 147 -18.02 6.01 -8.17
CA ALA A 147 -18.18 6.30 -9.58
C ALA A 147 -18.17 7.81 -9.87
N ALA A 148 -18.89 8.60 -9.06
CA ALA A 148 -18.95 10.05 -9.21
C ALA A 148 -17.59 10.71 -8.94
N SER A 149 -16.91 10.32 -7.84
CA SER A 149 -15.58 10.86 -7.54
C SER A 149 -14.54 10.46 -8.60
N ALA A 150 -14.55 9.23 -9.10
CA ALA A 150 -13.66 8.81 -10.17
C ALA A 150 -13.86 9.64 -11.47
N ALA A 151 -15.07 10.11 -11.75
CA ALA A 151 -15.35 10.93 -12.92
C ALA A 151 -14.73 12.34 -12.83
N VAL A 152 -14.54 12.85 -11.62
CA VAL A 152 -14.03 14.22 -11.41
C VAL A 152 -12.56 14.31 -11.03
N LEU A 153 -11.86 13.18 -10.79
CA LEU A 153 -10.46 13.19 -10.37
C LEU A 153 -9.53 13.87 -11.38
N GLU A 154 -9.67 13.54 -12.67
CA GLU A 154 -8.81 14.15 -13.70
C GLU A 154 -9.08 15.65 -13.88
N PRO A 155 -10.34 16.12 -14.04
CA PRO A 155 -10.63 17.55 -14.00
C PRO A 155 -10.10 18.24 -12.72
N ALA A 156 -10.31 17.64 -11.55
CA ALA A 156 -9.81 18.17 -10.29
C ALA A 156 -8.27 18.31 -10.26
N ALA A 157 -7.55 17.35 -10.88
CA ALA A 157 -6.10 17.44 -11.03
C ALA A 157 -5.69 18.58 -11.96
N ARG A 158 -6.36 18.74 -13.11
CA ARG A 158 -6.05 19.80 -14.09
C ARG A 158 -6.20 21.21 -13.49
N PHE A 159 -7.15 21.39 -12.59
CA PHE A 159 -7.40 22.70 -11.94
C PHE A 159 -6.76 22.83 -10.55
N GLY A 160 -5.88 21.90 -10.14
CA GLY A 160 -5.18 21.93 -8.86
C GLY A 160 -6.05 21.61 -7.63
N VAL A 161 -7.33 21.31 -7.81
CA VAL A 161 -8.26 20.97 -6.72
C VAL A 161 -7.86 19.68 -6.02
N LEU A 162 -7.44 18.66 -6.80
CA LEU A 162 -7.00 17.37 -6.26
C LEU A 162 -5.82 17.53 -5.31
N ARG A 163 -4.87 18.42 -5.62
CA ARG A 163 -3.73 18.74 -4.75
C ARG A 163 -4.17 19.27 -3.38
N ARG A 164 -5.23 20.10 -3.36
CA ARG A 164 -5.78 20.61 -2.10
C ARG A 164 -6.48 19.51 -1.30
N GLN A 165 -7.20 18.62 -1.97
CA GLN A 165 -7.90 17.50 -1.34
C GLN A 165 -6.94 16.49 -0.71
N LEU A 166 -5.79 16.22 -1.36
CA LEU A 166 -4.79 15.27 -0.86
C LEU A 166 -3.79 15.86 0.16
N ARG A 167 -3.99 17.09 0.65
CA ARG A 167 -3.09 17.67 1.67
C ARG A 167 -2.99 16.83 2.94
N GLY A 168 -4.07 16.20 3.38
CA GLY A 168 -4.07 15.30 4.53
C GLY A 168 -3.12 14.10 4.37
N LEU A 169 -2.89 13.65 3.13
CA LEU A 169 -1.98 12.54 2.83
C LEU A 169 -0.52 12.83 3.25
N VAL A 170 -0.15 14.10 3.30
CA VAL A 170 1.22 14.56 3.56
C VAL A 170 1.35 15.29 4.90
N GLU A 171 0.34 15.19 5.75
CA GLU A 171 0.37 15.79 7.08
C GLU A 171 1.52 15.21 7.91
N GLY A 172 2.26 16.07 8.60
CA GLY A 172 3.44 15.66 9.37
C GLY A 172 4.71 15.38 8.54
N MET A 173 4.67 15.53 7.21
CA MET A 173 5.87 15.48 6.37
C MET A 173 6.55 16.85 6.30
N ASP A 174 7.89 16.87 6.08
CA ASP A 174 8.55 18.12 5.74
C ASP A 174 8.03 18.68 4.39
N ALA A 175 8.19 20.00 4.20
CA ALA A 175 7.62 20.69 3.03
C ALA A 175 8.14 20.16 1.68
N ARG A 176 9.38 19.68 1.62
CA ARG A 176 9.99 19.16 0.40
C ARG A 176 9.45 17.76 0.08
N GLU A 177 9.34 16.89 1.08
CA GLU A 177 8.72 15.56 0.93
C GLU A 177 7.25 15.69 0.55
N ALA A 178 6.48 16.51 1.28
CA ALA A 178 5.08 16.79 0.99
C ALA A 178 4.87 17.27 -0.45
N LYS A 179 5.72 18.19 -0.91
CA LYS A 179 5.66 18.67 -2.29
C LYS A 179 5.87 17.52 -3.30
N ARG A 180 6.90 16.68 -3.10
CA ARG A 180 7.22 15.55 -4.01
C ARG A 180 6.09 14.54 -4.07
N VAL A 181 5.53 14.16 -2.92
CA VAL A 181 4.37 13.23 -2.86
C VAL A 181 3.18 13.80 -3.62
N LEU A 182 2.84 15.06 -3.37
CA LEU A 182 1.72 15.72 -4.06
C LEU A 182 1.97 15.89 -5.55
N ASP A 183 3.18 16.28 -5.97
CA ASP A 183 3.55 16.42 -7.39
C ASP A 183 3.38 15.08 -8.12
N ALA A 184 3.78 13.97 -7.51
CA ALA A 184 3.68 12.64 -8.10
C ALA A 184 2.24 12.08 -8.09
N SER A 185 1.42 12.45 -7.09
CA SER A 185 0.07 11.90 -6.87
C SER A 185 -1.04 12.70 -7.52
N THR A 186 -0.79 13.96 -7.93
CA THR A 186 -1.86 14.88 -8.37
C THR A 186 -1.75 15.32 -9.83
N THR A 187 -0.95 14.63 -10.64
CA THR A 187 -0.94 14.85 -12.10
C THR A 187 -2.24 14.37 -12.73
N PRO A 188 -2.66 14.90 -13.90
CA PRO A 188 -3.80 14.34 -14.63
C PRO A 188 -3.66 12.84 -14.93
N THR A 189 -2.42 12.37 -15.19
CA THR A 189 -2.15 10.95 -15.43
C THR A 189 -2.36 10.11 -14.18
N ALA A 190 -1.84 10.57 -13.02
CA ALA A 190 -2.07 9.91 -11.73
C ALA A 190 -3.57 9.89 -11.36
N ALA A 191 -4.28 10.97 -11.64
CA ALA A 191 -5.72 11.05 -11.42
C ALA A 191 -6.51 10.06 -12.30
N ARG A 192 -6.11 9.87 -13.56
CA ARG A 192 -6.70 8.83 -14.44
C ARG A 192 -6.43 7.43 -13.91
N ALA A 193 -5.21 7.15 -13.48
CA ALA A 193 -4.86 5.86 -12.88
C ALA A 193 -5.67 5.59 -11.62
N ALA A 194 -5.74 6.56 -10.69
CA ALA A 194 -6.55 6.48 -9.49
C ALA A 194 -8.03 6.24 -9.79
N ALA A 195 -8.59 6.96 -10.78
CA ALA A 195 -9.98 6.79 -11.21
C ALA A 195 -10.25 5.40 -11.78
N ALA A 196 -9.31 4.85 -12.57
CA ALA A 196 -9.43 3.51 -13.13
C ALA A 196 -9.40 2.43 -12.03
N GLU A 197 -8.48 2.54 -11.07
CA GLU A 197 -8.43 1.67 -9.89
C GLU A 197 -9.72 1.77 -9.07
N GLN A 198 -10.16 2.98 -8.74
CA GLN A 198 -11.33 3.23 -7.89
C GLN A 198 -12.62 2.63 -8.43
N ARG A 199 -12.80 2.62 -9.76
CA ARG A 199 -13.97 2.01 -10.39
C ARG A 199 -14.06 0.50 -10.16
N LEU A 200 -12.92 -0.17 -9.93
CA LEU A 200 -12.83 -1.62 -9.76
C LEU A 200 -12.79 -2.07 -8.29
N VAL A 201 -12.56 -1.17 -7.32
CA VAL A 201 -12.41 -1.53 -5.89
C VAL A 201 -13.54 -2.47 -5.41
N ALA A 202 -14.79 -2.12 -5.67
CA ALA A 202 -15.92 -2.91 -5.16
C ALA A 202 -16.03 -4.28 -5.82
N SER A 203 -15.77 -4.41 -7.13
CA SER A 203 -15.78 -5.68 -7.84
C SER A 203 -14.61 -6.57 -7.46
N GLU A 204 -13.43 -6.02 -7.33
CA GLU A 204 -12.23 -6.75 -6.94
C GLU A 204 -12.33 -7.26 -5.49
N LEU A 205 -12.83 -6.43 -4.56
CA LEU A 205 -13.11 -6.87 -3.18
C LEU A 205 -14.20 -7.96 -3.14
N ALA A 206 -15.23 -7.87 -4.00
CA ALA A 206 -16.22 -8.94 -4.12
C ALA A 206 -15.58 -10.25 -4.65
N GLY A 207 -14.64 -10.15 -5.58
CA GLY A 207 -13.83 -11.26 -6.06
C GLY A 207 -13.01 -11.92 -4.94
N LEU A 208 -12.33 -11.12 -4.11
CA LEU A 208 -11.57 -11.61 -2.95
C LEU A 208 -12.48 -12.27 -1.91
N ARG A 209 -13.67 -11.72 -1.67
CA ARG A 209 -14.64 -12.30 -0.74
C ARG A 209 -15.17 -13.65 -1.22
N SER A 210 -15.44 -13.79 -2.52
CA SER A 210 -15.96 -15.03 -3.11
C SER A 210 -14.87 -16.12 -3.27
N ARG A 211 -13.64 -15.70 -3.52
CA ARG A 211 -12.46 -16.56 -3.68
C ARG A 211 -11.30 -15.99 -2.88
N PRO A 212 -11.25 -16.23 -1.56
CA PRO A 212 -10.20 -15.72 -0.70
C PRO A 212 -8.81 -16.18 -1.17
N PRO A 213 -7.80 -15.32 -1.10
CA PRO A 213 -6.43 -15.66 -1.46
C PRO A 213 -5.88 -16.74 -0.50
N LEU A 214 -5.33 -17.81 -1.05
CA LEU A 214 -4.69 -18.87 -0.28
C LEU A 214 -3.25 -18.45 0.06
N LEU A 215 -3.03 -18.07 1.30
CA LEU A 215 -1.76 -17.53 1.79
C LEU A 215 -0.93 -18.57 2.57
N GLY A 216 -1.39 -19.82 2.64
CA GLY A 216 -0.70 -20.87 3.37
C GLY A 216 -0.50 -20.52 4.85
N LEU A 217 0.73 -20.65 5.33
CA LEU A 217 1.13 -20.28 6.69
C LEU A 217 1.88 -18.94 6.75
N THR A 218 1.82 -18.12 5.71
CA THR A 218 2.47 -16.81 5.68
C THR A 218 2.04 -15.97 6.89
N PRO A 219 2.97 -15.52 7.74
CA PRO A 219 2.65 -14.65 8.86
C PRO A 219 2.05 -13.32 8.40
N ILE A 220 1.00 -12.84 9.06
CA ILE A 220 0.31 -11.59 8.68
C ILE A 220 0.19 -10.67 9.89
N ARG A 221 0.51 -9.39 9.71
CA ARG A 221 0.18 -8.30 10.62
C ARG A 221 -0.94 -7.48 10.02
N VAL A 222 -2.08 -7.40 10.69
CA VAL A 222 -3.23 -6.59 10.25
C VAL A 222 -3.30 -5.36 11.16
N ILE A 223 -2.75 -4.26 10.70
CA ILE A 223 -2.72 -3.00 11.44
C ILE A 223 -3.99 -2.21 11.16
N SER A 224 -4.70 -1.78 12.20
CA SER A 224 -5.89 -0.92 12.09
C SER A 224 -5.66 0.41 12.77
N GLY A 225 -5.92 1.51 12.07
CA GLY A 225 -6.04 2.82 12.71
C GLY A 225 -7.25 2.83 13.65
N MET A 226 -7.06 3.29 14.89
CA MET A 226 -8.06 3.20 15.95
C MET A 226 -8.75 4.53 16.25
N LEU A 227 -8.21 5.66 15.74
CA LEU A 227 -8.81 6.96 15.98
C LEU A 227 -10.11 7.13 15.18
N GLU A 228 -11.19 7.25 15.92
CA GLU A 228 -12.50 7.62 15.40
C GLU A 228 -12.66 9.14 15.43
N THR A 229 -13.14 9.68 14.32
CA THR A 229 -13.62 11.06 14.30
C THR A 229 -15.14 11.09 14.23
N ARG A 230 -15.78 12.15 14.73
CA ARG A 230 -17.26 12.29 14.69
C ARG A 230 -17.86 12.16 13.30
N THR A 231 -17.05 12.39 12.26
CA THR A 231 -17.48 12.38 10.86
C THR A 231 -17.09 11.11 10.12
N ASP A 232 -16.15 10.32 10.63
CA ASP A 232 -15.68 9.08 9.98
C ASP A 232 -16.54 7.87 10.39
N ARG A 233 -17.62 7.67 9.64
CA ARG A 233 -18.52 6.51 9.81
C ARG A 233 -17.96 5.21 9.22
N THR A 234 -16.76 5.24 8.66
CA THR A 234 -16.12 4.08 8.03
C THR A 234 -15.21 3.34 8.99
N ARG A 235 -14.76 4.00 10.06
CA ARG A 235 -13.72 3.48 10.95
C ARG A 235 -14.08 2.17 11.62
N LEU A 236 -15.18 2.14 12.38
CA LEU A 236 -15.62 0.91 13.09
C LEU A 236 -15.86 -0.27 12.14
N PRO A 237 -16.61 -0.14 11.03
CA PRO A 237 -16.76 -1.22 10.06
C PRO A 237 -15.44 -1.74 9.47
N LEU A 238 -14.43 -0.89 9.30
CA LEU A 238 -13.11 -1.31 8.83
C LEU A 238 -12.34 -2.07 9.92
N ILE A 239 -12.33 -1.59 11.16
CA ILE A 239 -11.69 -2.29 12.28
C ILE A 239 -12.30 -3.69 12.47
N GLU A 240 -13.63 -3.81 12.40
CA GLU A 240 -14.31 -5.10 12.47
C GLU A 240 -13.93 -6.04 11.32
N ALA A 241 -13.84 -5.50 10.11
CA ALA A 241 -13.39 -6.26 8.94
C ALA A 241 -11.94 -6.74 9.09
N HIS A 242 -11.03 -5.89 9.55
CA HIS A 242 -9.63 -6.26 9.81
C HIS A 242 -9.49 -7.34 10.87
N ARG A 243 -10.28 -7.26 11.97
CA ARG A 243 -10.36 -8.33 12.97
C ARG A 243 -10.88 -9.63 12.37
N ALA A 244 -11.89 -9.54 11.51
CA ALA A 244 -12.43 -10.71 10.82
C ALA A 244 -11.41 -11.34 9.86
N THR A 245 -10.62 -10.54 9.16
CA THR A 245 -9.51 -10.99 8.31
C THR A 245 -8.44 -11.68 9.16
N ALA A 246 -8.00 -11.06 10.26
CA ALA A 246 -7.02 -11.65 11.16
C ALA A 246 -7.52 -13.00 11.76
N ALA A 247 -8.78 -13.08 12.18
CA ALA A 247 -9.35 -14.30 12.76
C ALA A 247 -9.45 -15.47 11.77
N ARG A 248 -9.43 -15.23 10.46
CA ARG A 248 -9.56 -16.26 9.41
C ARG A 248 -8.23 -16.85 8.96
N HIS A 249 -7.12 -16.26 9.35
CA HIS A 249 -5.81 -16.73 8.94
C HIS A 249 -4.97 -17.16 10.16
N PRO A 250 -4.49 -18.41 10.23
CA PRO A 250 -3.82 -18.95 11.43
C PRO A 250 -2.56 -18.18 11.85
N GLY A 251 -1.84 -17.58 10.90
CA GLY A 251 -0.63 -16.78 11.14
C GLY A 251 -0.86 -15.29 11.31
N ALA A 252 -2.13 -14.84 11.40
CA ALA A 252 -2.43 -13.42 11.46
C ALA A 252 -2.57 -12.89 12.90
N VAL A 253 -2.03 -11.67 13.11
CA VAL A 253 -2.17 -10.91 14.35
C VAL A 253 -2.79 -9.56 14.03
N HIS A 254 -3.86 -9.18 14.75
CA HIS A 254 -4.43 -7.83 14.68
C HIS A 254 -3.66 -6.88 15.57
N VAL A 255 -3.20 -5.77 14.98
CA VAL A 255 -2.36 -4.76 15.65
C VAL A 255 -3.08 -3.41 15.65
N PRO A 256 -3.41 -2.84 16.82
CA PRO A 256 -4.08 -1.54 16.91
C PRO A 256 -3.08 -0.39 16.80
N ALA A 257 -3.23 0.48 15.79
CA ALA A 257 -2.54 1.76 15.68
C ALA A 257 -3.36 2.83 16.45
N LYS A 258 -3.03 3.02 17.74
CA LYS A 258 -3.89 3.76 18.67
C LYS A 258 -3.95 5.26 18.41
N GLN A 259 -2.92 5.82 17.77
CA GLN A 259 -2.79 7.25 17.51
C GLN A 259 -3.15 7.62 16.04
N SER A 260 -3.62 6.64 15.26
CA SER A 260 -3.87 6.80 13.83
C SER A 260 -5.34 6.59 13.47
N GLY A 261 -5.80 7.38 12.49
CA GLY A 261 -6.93 7.02 11.64
C GLY A 261 -6.45 6.18 10.45
N HIS A 262 -6.91 6.55 9.23
CA HIS A 262 -6.54 5.82 8.01
C HIS A 262 -5.05 5.93 7.62
N LEU A 263 -4.39 7.03 7.96
CA LEU A 263 -3.04 7.35 7.48
C LEU A 263 -1.93 6.84 8.41
N VAL A 264 -2.04 5.59 8.86
CA VAL A 264 -1.06 4.95 9.76
C VAL A 264 0.40 5.11 9.30
N PRO A 265 0.75 4.99 7.99
CA PRO A 265 2.13 5.16 7.54
C PRO A 265 2.74 6.54 7.80
N THR A 266 1.91 7.57 8.01
CA THR A 266 2.38 8.93 8.31
C THR A 266 2.26 9.30 9.79
N THR A 267 1.32 8.70 10.51
CA THR A 267 1.03 9.03 11.91
C THR A 267 1.70 8.10 12.92
N GLU A 268 1.88 6.81 12.59
CA GLU A 268 2.59 5.82 13.38
C GLU A 268 3.54 4.99 12.49
N PRO A 269 4.50 5.63 11.77
CA PRO A 269 5.42 4.93 10.86
C PRO A 269 6.33 3.93 11.59
N GLU A 270 6.67 4.20 12.85
CA GLU A 270 7.45 3.32 13.73
C GLU A 270 6.76 1.97 13.92
N LEU A 271 5.45 1.99 14.15
CA LEU A 271 4.64 0.77 14.29
C LEU A 271 4.72 -0.08 13.03
N VAL A 272 4.55 0.54 11.85
CA VAL A 272 4.60 -0.18 10.58
C VAL A 272 5.99 -0.78 10.32
N ALA A 273 7.05 -0.01 10.58
CA ALA A 273 8.42 -0.47 10.41
C ALA A 273 8.75 -1.62 11.38
N MET A 274 8.36 -1.51 12.65
CA MET A 274 8.56 -2.53 13.67
C MET A 274 7.86 -3.85 13.29
N GLU A 275 6.60 -3.80 12.86
CA GLU A 275 5.85 -4.98 12.46
C GLU A 275 6.46 -5.66 11.21
N ALA A 276 6.95 -4.89 10.26
CA ALA A 276 7.65 -5.44 9.10
C ALA A 276 8.97 -6.13 9.48
N LEU A 277 9.76 -5.49 10.36
CA LEU A 277 11.02 -6.07 10.83
C LEU A 277 10.81 -7.30 11.71
N SER A 278 9.73 -7.34 12.50
CA SER A 278 9.40 -8.51 13.34
C SER A 278 9.17 -9.78 12.52
N LEU A 279 8.64 -9.65 11.32
CA LEU A 279 8.45 -10.77 10.39
C LEU A 279 9.77 -11.30 9.79
N LEU A 280 10.82 -10.52 9.89
CA LEU A 280 12.18 -10.90 9.49
C LEU A 280 13.09 -11.23 10.70
N ASP A 281 12.54 -11.36 11.92
CA ASP A 281 13.29 -11.53 13.17
C ASP A 281 14.40 -10.46 13.40
N LEU A 282 14.20 -9.28 12.82
CA LEU A 282 15.16 -8.16 12.91
C LEU A 282 14.71 -7.08 13.92
N ALA A 283 13.65 -7.33 14.68
CA ALA A 283 13.08 -6.37 15.64
C ALA A 283 13.94 -6.17 16.91
N GLY A 284 14.97 -6.98 17.15
CA GLY A 284 15.86 -6.90 18.29
C GLY A 284 17.02 -5.90 18.08
N GLY A 285 16.77 -4.60 18.20
CA GLY A 285 17.78 -3.54 18.16
C GLY A 285 17.26 -2.26 18.83
N PRO A 286 18.08 -1.19 19.01
CA PRO A 286 17.70 -0.04 19.80
C PRO A 286 16.34 0.49 19.39
N VAL A 287 15.50 0.73 20.41
CA VAL A 287 14.17 1.34 20.28
C VAL A 287 14.36 2.68 19.55
N PHE A 288 13.56 2.91 18.50
CA PHE A 288 13.50 4.22 17.88
C PHE A 288 13.06 5.24 18.94
N GLU A 289 14.00 6.07 19.42
CA GLU A 289 13.63 7.18 20.29
C GLU A 289 12.77 8.15 19.47
N ALA A 290 11.57 8.42 20.00
CA ALA A 290 10.68 9.41 19.45
C ALA A 290 11.33 10.79 19.63
N GLY A 291 11.82 11.38 18.54
CA GLY A 291 12.28 12.75 18.47
C GLY A 291 11.15 13.69 18.03
#